data_f73829558daf64a6d378947e8786eaaa
#
_entry.id   f73829558daf64a6d378947e8786eaaa
#
_cell.length_a   1.000
_cell.length_b   1.000
_cell.length_c   1.000
_cell.angle_alpha   90.00
_cell.angle_beta   90.00
_cell.angle_gamma   90.00
#
_symmetry.space_group_name_H-M   'P 1'
#
loop_
_entity.id
_entity.type
_entity.pdbx_description
1 polymer ?
#
loop_
_entity_poly.entity_id
_entity_poly.type
_entity_poly.pdbx_seq_one_letter_code
_entity_poly.pdbx_strand_id
1 'polypeptide(L)'
;MCIRDSINIVVGTHALFQKDVEYYNLGTVIADEEHRFGVRQRVLIKNKGLDVNYLKMSATPIPRTLAISAYGDTDISIIKTMPKNRKAVITKYVDKEHKREVMDHIKKELKNGHQIYVVTPLIEESEVLDTANATKIYENMKQYFAGIATVGLIHGKLKPDEKEKIMQEFLNNEIQILVATSVIEVGVNVVNATTILVLGAERFGVATLHQLRGRVMRSDSVPYCFFITSDNPTENSIERLKMVEKTTDGFALAEYDLKHRGPGEFFGEKQSGSMNFKYASLKDDSDLLEIAN
;
A
#
# COMPACT_ATOMS: atom_id res chain seq x y z
N MET A 1 -1.52 -29.96 -12.17
CA MET A 1 -2.28 -29.29 -13.25
C MET A 1 -1.33 -29.00 -14.39
N CYS A 2 -1.51 -29.67 -15.53
CA CYS A 2 -0.72 -29.39 -16.74
C CYS A 2 -1.36 -28.28 -17.54
N ILE A 3 -0.62 -27.23 -17.83
CA ILE A 3 -1.07 -26.15 -18.72
C ILE A 3 -0.74 -26.57 -20.13
N ARG A 4 -1.79 -26.87 -20.91
CA ARG A 4 -1.70 -27.40 -22.26
C ARG A 4 -1.09 -26.38 -23.23
N ASP A 5 -0.55 -26.87 -24.32
CA ASP A 5 0.02 -26.10 -25.45
C ASP A 5 -0.98 -25.11 -26.10
N SER A 6 -2.27 -25.34 -25.94
CA SER A 6 -3.32 -24.45 -26.45
C SER A 6 -3.60 -23.20 -25.59
N ILE A 7 -3.01 -23.09 -24.38
CA ILE A 7 -3.19 -21.94 -23.47
C ILE A 7 -1.95 -21.04 -23.53
N ASN A 8 -2.09 -19.86 -24.10
CA ASN A 8 -0.98 -18.93 -24.27
C ASN A 8 -0.81 -17.97 -23.09
N ILE A 9 -1.87 -17.66 -22.36
CA ILE A 9 -1.84 -16.73 -21.21
C ILE A 9 -2.59 -17.36 -20.05
N VAL A 10 -1.94 -17.37 -18.88
CA VAL A 10 -2.53 -17.84 -17.61
C VAL A 10 -2.43 -16.74 -16.59
N VAL A 11 -3.55 -16.34 -16.00
CA VAL A 11 -3.64 -15.35 -14.93
C VAL A 11 -4.09 -16.03 -13.65
N GLY A 12 -3.41 -15.76 -12.55
CA GLY A 12 -3.77 -16.35 -11.26
C GLY A 12 -2.92 -15.82 -10.12
N THR A 13 -3.14 -16.40 -8.96
CA THR A 13 -2.43 -16.06 -7.72
C THR A 13 -1.18 -16.94 -7.55
N HIS A 14 -0.56 -16.90 -6.37
CA HIS A 14 0.56 -17.77 -5.97
C HIS A 14 0.29 -19.27 -6.19
N ALA A 15 -0.94 -19.69 -6.39
CA ALA A 15 -1.29 -21.08 -6.75
C ALA A 15 -0.60 -21.54 -8.04
N LEU A 16 -0.31 -20.61 -8.97
CA LEU A 16 0.41 -20.91 -10.22
C LEU A 16 1.88 -21.33 -10.01
N PHE A 17 2.46 -21.06 -8.83
CA PHE A 17 3.84 -21.39 -8.50
C PHE A 17 4.00 -22.75 -7.81
N GLN A 18 2.89 -23.38 -7.44
CA GLN A 18 2.93 -24.68 -6.75
C GLN A 18 3.58 -25.75 -7.60
N LYS A 19 4.20 -26.74 -6.94
CA LYS A 19 4.97 -27.80 -7.62
C LYS A 19 4.14 -28.58 -8.63
N ASP A 20 2.85 -28.73 -8.34
CA ASP A 20 1.92 -29.52 -9.15
C ASP A 20 1.43 -28.81 -10.40
N VAL A 21 1.80 -27.55 -10.64
CA VAL A 21 1.50 -26.83 -11.87
C VAL A 21 2.67 -26.94 -12.82
N GLU A 22 2.44 -27.54 -13.98
CA GLU A 22 3.43 -27.70 -15.04
C GLU A 22 3.02 -26.88 -16.26
N TYR A 23 3.99 -26.25 -16.89
CA TYR A 23 3.84 -25.47 -18.10
C TYR A 23 4.48 -26.20 -19.27
N TYR A 24 3.82 -26.22 -20.41
CA TYR A 24 4.36 -26.83 -21.64
C TYR A 24 5.61 -26.09 -22.13
N ASN A 25 5.54 -24.76 -22.22
CA ASN A 25 6.67 -23.91 -22.59
C ASN A 25 6.46 -22.51 -22.02
N LEU A 26 6.98 -22.26 -20.80
CA LEU A 26 6.88 -20.99 -20.12
C LEU A 26 7.96 -20.03 -20.61
N GLY A 27 7.58 -19.01 -21.38
CA GLY A 27 8.51 -18.02 -21.93
C GLY A 27 8.61 -16.73 -21.11
N THR A 28 7.49 -16.30 -20.48
CA THR A 28 7.45 -15.03 -19.74
C THR A 28 6.61 -15.16 -18.48
N VAL A 29 7.10 -14.58 -17.40
CA VAL A 29 6.39 -14.41 -16.14
C VAL A 29 6.28 -12.93 -15.82
N ILE A 30 5.07 -12.48 -15.51
CA ILE A 30 4.79 -11.13 -15.02
C ILE A 30 4.29 -11.26 -13.59
N ALA A 31 5.05 -10.74 -12.63
CA ALA A 31 4.70 -10.75 -11.21
C ALA A 31 4.37 -9.33 -10.76
N ASP A 32 3.10 -9.09 -10.42
CA ASP A 32 2.67 -7.84 -9.81
C ASP A 32 2.85 -7.89 -8.29
N GLU A 33 3.26 -6.78 -7.69
CA GLU A 33 3.55 -6.65 -6.24
C GLU A 33 4.45 -7.80 -5.73
N GLU A 34 5.56 -8.04 -6.41
CA GLU A 34 6.48 -9.17 -6.16
C GLU A 34 6.99 -9.24 -4.71
N HIS A 35 7.05 -8.11 -4.01
CA HIS A 35 7.46 -8.06 -2.60
C HIS A 35 6.57 -8.91 -1.67
N ARG A 36 5.36 -9.25 -2.10
CA ARG A 36 4.45 -10.16 -1.38
C ARG A 36 4.84 -11.63 -1.52
N PHE A 37 5.72 -11.96 -2.46
CA PHE A 37 6.18 -13.33 -2.65
C PHE A 37 7.44 -13.61 -1.84
N GLY A 38 7.42 -14.68 -1.06
CA GLY A 38 8.60 -15.15 -0.35
C GLY A 38 9.72 -15.56 -1.30
N VAL A 39 10.98 -15.54 -0.85
CA VAL A 39 12.17 -15.90 -1.66
C VAL A 39 12.01 -17.27 -2.32
N ARG A 40 11.48 -18.26 -1.58
CA ARG A 40 11.26 -19.61 -2.10
C ARG A 40 10.25 -19.61 -3.27
N GLN A 41 9.23 -18.81 -3.22
CA GLN A 41 8.21 -18.72 -4.27
C GLN A 41 8.79 -18.10 -5.54
N ARG A 42 9.64 -17.10 -5.41
CA ARG A 42 10.35 -16.46 -6.53
C ARG A 42 11.28 -17.43 -7.26
N VAL A 43 12.02 -18.25 -6.52
CA VAL A 43 12.88 -19.29 -7.10
C VAL A 43 12.04 -20.36 -7.79
N LEU A 44 10.92 -20.78 -7.19
CA LEU A 44 10.06 -21.80 -7.78
C LEU A 44 9.51 -21.40 -9.15
N ILE A 45 9.13 -20.13 -9.34
CA ILE A 45 8.56 -19.69 -10.61
C ILE A 45 9.63 -19.58 -11.71
N LYS A 46 10.83 -19.11 -11.36
CA LYS A 46 11.95 -19.05 -12.32
C LYS A 46 12.35 -20.43 -12.82
N ASN A 47 12.24 -21.45 -11.98
CA ASN A 47 12.62 -22.83 -12.33
C ASN A 47 11.54 -23.59 -13.09
N LYS A 48 10.42 -22.96 -13.46
CA LYS A 48 9.33 -23.61 -14.21
C LYS A 48 9.53 -23.59 -15.74
N GLY A 49 10.56 -22.92 -16.24
CA GLY A 49 10.95 -22.89 -17.63
C GLY A 49 12.48 -22.77 -17.78
N LEU A 50 13.00 -23.04 -18.96
CA LEU A 50 14.45 -23.06 -19.22
C LEU A 50 15.03 -21.64 -19.36
N ASP A 51 14.36 -20.74 -20.10
CA ASP A 51 14.80 -19.34 -20.31
C ASP A 51 13.61 -18.39 -20.12
N VAL A 52 13.17 -18.24 -18.87
CA VAL A 52 11.99 -17.46 -18.55
C VAL A 52 12.34 -15.98 -18.42
N ASN A 53 11.76 -15.14 -19.27
CA ASN A 53 11.79 -13.70 -19.07
C ASN A 53 10.94 -13.33 -17.84
N TYR A 54 11.50 -12.58 -16.92
CA TYR A 54 10.84 -12.26 -15.66
C TYR A 54 10.64 -10.75 -15.52
N LEU A 55 9.39 -10.29 -15.63
CA LEU A 55 9.02 -8.91 -15.38
C LEU A 55 8.44 -8.77 -13.98
N LYS A 56 9.09 -7.96 -13.15
CA LYS A 56 8.63 -7.59 -11.82
C LYS A 56 7.93 -6.24 -11.91
N MET A 57 6.77 -6.15 -11.31
CA MET A 57 6.06 -4.88 -11.16
C MET A 57 5.85 -4.56 -9.69
N SER A 58 5.94 -3.30 -9.32
CA SER A 58 5.63 -2.82 -7.98
C SER A 58 5.07 -1.40 -8.06
N ALA A 59 4.03 -1.14 -7.27
CA ALA A 59 3.53 0.22 -7.06
C ALA A 59 4.27 0.94 -5.93
N THR A 60 5.10 0.23 -5.15
CA THR A 60 6.00 0.85 -4.18
C THR A 60 7.24 1.35 -4.88
N PRO A 61 7.50 2.66 -4.88
CA PRO A 61 8.73 3.18 -5.44
C PRO A 61 9.92 2.68 -4.61
N ILE A 62 10.89 2.07 -5.30
CA ILE A 62 12.15 1.67 -4.68
C ILE A 62 13.17 2.75 -5.06
N PRO A 63 13.90 3.34 -4.10
CA PRO A 63 14.97 4.27 -4.43
C PRO A 63 15.91 3.68 -5.47
N ARG A 64 16.29 4.49 -6.47
CA ARG A 64 17.12 4.00 -7.59
C ARG A 64 18.42 3.37 -7.10
N THR A 65 19.04 3.94 -6.10
CA THR A 65 20.26 3.44 -5.45
C THR A 65 20.08 2.05 -4.85
N LEU A 66 18.95 1.82 -4.16
CA LEU A 66 18.62 0.50 -3.63
C LEU A 66 18.27 -0.49 -4.74
N ALA A 67 17.60 -0.04 -5.78
CA ALA A 67 17.27 -0.89 -6.92
C ALA A 67 18.53 -1.38 -7.63
N ILE A 68 19.52 -0.51 -7.84
CA ILE A 68 20.81 -0.86 -8.44
C ILE A 68 21.58 -1.84 -7.51
N SER A 69 21.66 -1.57 -6.22
CA SER A 69 22.39 -2.43 -5.29
C SER A 69 21.75 -3.81 -5.07
N ALA A 70 20.43 -3.87 -5.09
CA ALA A 70 19.68 -5.10 -4.83
C ALA A 70 19.47 -5.98 -6.09
N TYR A 71 19.50 -5.37 -7.28
CA TYR A 71 19.12 -5.98 -8.55
C TYR A 71 20.11 -5.66 -9.68
N GLY A 72 21.40 -5.54 -9.38
CA GLY A 72 22.45 -5.06 -10.28
C GLY A 72 22.41 -5.62 -11.72
N ASP A 73 21.93 -6.85 -11.90
CA ASP A 73 21.79 -7.49 -13.21
C ASP A 73 20.38 -7.33 -13.82
N THR A 74 19.58 -6.38 -13.36
CA THR A 74 18.18 -6.23 -13.78
C THR A 74 17.94 -4.86 -14.41
N ASP A 75 17.40 -4.84 -15.62
CA ASP A 75 16.96 -3.61 -16.27
C ASP A 75 15.77 -2.98 -15.51
N ILE A 76 15.83 -1.67 -15.27
CA ILE A 76 14.82 -0.96 -14.52
C ILE A 76 14.09 0.02 -15.45
N SER A 77 12.77 -0.14 -15.54
CA SER A 77 11.88 0.78 -16.25
C SER A 77 10.97 1.51 -15.28
N ILE A 78 10.94 2.84 -15.36
CA ILE A 78 10.16 3.70 -14.46
C ILE A 78 9.06 4.43 -15.23
N ILE A 79 7.81 4.24 -14.80
CA ILE A 79 6.66 4.99 -15.32
C ILE A 79 6.43 6.20 -14.42
N LYS A 80 6.81 7.39 -14.88
CA LYS A 80 6.68 8.65 -14.13
C LYS A 80 5.36 9.40 -14.40
N THR A 81 4.68 9.08 -15.49
CA THR A 81 3.48 9.80 -15.92
C THR A 81 2.22 9.24 -15.30
N MET A 82 1.38 10.11 -14.80
CA MET A 82 0.04 9.74 -14.34
C MET A 82 -0.93 9.63 -15.50
N PRO A 83 -1.96 8.77 -15.45
CA PRO A 83 -3.03 8.76 -16.43
C PRO A 83 -3.72 10.13 -16.55
N LYS A 84 -4.02 10.56 -17.78
CA LYS A 84 -4.50 11.93 -18.08
C LYS A 84 -5.74 12.39 -17.31
N ASN A 85 -6.60 11.48 -16.85
CA ASN A 85 -7.87 11.81 -16.19
C ASN A 85 -7.81 11.71 -14.66
N ARG A 86 -6.65 11.52 -14.07
CA ARG A 86 -6.52 11.43 -12.60
C ARG A 86 -6.27 12.81 -12.00
N LYS A 87 -7.13 13.20 -11.05
CA LYS A 87 -6.92 14.39 -10.23
C LYS A 87 -5.90 14.12 -9.14
N ALA A 88 -5.07 15.11 -8.85
CA ALA A 88 -4.13 15.01 -7.73
C ALA A 88 -4.88 14.91 -6.39
N VAL A 89 -4.41 14.06 -5.50
CA VAL A 89 -4.99 13.93 -4.16
C VAL A 89 -4.60 15.13 -3.32
N ILE A 90 -5.58 15.78 -2.72
CA ILE A 90 -5.36 16.78 -1.70
C ILE A 90 -5.04 16.04 -0.40
N THR A 91 -3.77 16.04 -0.04
CA THR A 91 -3.30 15.41 1.21
C THR A 91 -3.16 16.47 2.29
N LYS A 92 -3.64 16.20 3.50
CA LYS A 92 -3.53 17.13 4.64
C LYS A 92 -3.14 16.37 5.90
N TYR A 93 -2.10 16.85 6.57
CA TYR A 93 -1.84 16.55 7.96
C TYR A 93 -2.86 17.31 8.83
N VAL A 94 -3.48 16.61 9.77
CA VAL A 94 -4.55 17.14 10.62
C VAL A 94 -4.14 17.02 12.09
N ASP A 95 -3.99 18.13 12.74
CA ASP A 95 -3.78 18.22 14.18
C ASP A 95 -5.11 18.09 14.97
N LYS A 96 -5.02 18.22 16.28
CA LYS A 96 -6.18 18.09 17.16
C LYS A 96 -7.25 19.17 16.93
N GLU A 97 -6.83 20.38 16.57
CA GLU A 97 -7.71 21.54 16.43
C GLU A 97 -8.57 21.45 15.16
N HIS A 98 -8.03 20.87 14.09
CA HIS A 98 -8.68 20.77 12.78
C HIS A 98 -9.51 19.49 12.56
N LYS A 99 -9.61 18.61 13.57
CA LYS A 99 -10.43 17.37 13.45
C LYS A 99 -11.89 17.64 13.09
N ARG A 100 -12.46 18.77 13.56
CA ARG A 100 -13.83 19.14 13.26
C ARG A 100 -14.04 19.44 11.78
N GLU A 101 -13.10 20.12 11.15
CA GLU A 101 -13.15 20.42 9.71
C GLU A 101 -13.19 19.15 8.85
N VAL A 102 -12.43 18.12 9.27
CA VAL A 102 -12.45 16.82 8.62
C VAL A 102 -13.81 16.16 8.73
N MET A 103 -14.45 16.22 9.90
CA MET A 103 -15.79 15.65 10.08
C MET A 103 -16.86 16.38 9.25
N ASP A 104 -16.75 17.70 9.10
CA ASP A 104 -17.63 18.48 8.24
C ASP A 104 -17.39 18.17 6.75
N HIS A 105 -16.14 17.96 6.35
CA HIS A 105 -15.79 17.48 5.01
C HIS A 105 -16.43 16.11 4.73
N ILE A 106 -16.29 15.14 5.65
CA ILE A 106 -16.92 13.82 5.51
C ILE A 106 -18.44 13.94 5.31
N LYS A 107 -19.12 14.76 6.12
CA LYS A 107 -20.57 14.97 5.96
C LYS A 107 -20.93 15.53 4.58
N LYS A 108 -20.08 16.41 4.04
CA LYS A 108 -20.28 16.97 2.69
C LYS A 108 -20.11 15.88 1.62
N GLU A 109 -19.06 15.07 1.72
CA GLU A 109 -18.81 13.98 0.77
C GLU A 109 -19.93 12.94 0.79
N LEU A 110 -20.40 12.56 1.99
CA LEU A 110 -21.54 11.64 2.14
C LEU A 110 -22.83 12.20 1.52
N LYS A 111 -23.10 13.51 1.68
CA LYS A 111 -24.25 14.17 1.03
C LYS A 111 -24.16 14.17 -0.50
N ASN A 112 -22.93 14.19 -1.02
CA ASN A 112 -22.67 14.08 -2.46
C ASN A 112 -22.77 12.62 -2.97
N GLY A 113 -23.05 11.66 -2.09
CA GLY A 113 -23.14 10.24 -2.43
C GLY A 113 -21.76 9.54 -2.50
N HIS A 114 -20.69 10.19 -2.06
CA HIS A 114 -19.35 9.62 -2.06
C HIS A 114 -19.09 8.72 -0.85
N GLN A 115 -18.08 7.86 -0.98
CA GLN A 115 -17.69 6.91 0.04
C GLN A 115 -16.35 7.26 0.68
N ILE A 116 -16.16 6.79 1.92
CA ILE A 116 -15.06 7.16 2.79
C ILE A 116 -14.34 5.91 3.29
N TYR A 117 -13.01 5.88 3.20
CA TYR A 117 -12.17 4.93 3.91
C TYR A 117 -11.71 5.51 5.25
N VAL A 118 -11.72 4.71 6.29
CA VAL A 118 -11.12 5.03 7.60
C VAL A 118 -10.15 3.92 7.94
N VAL A 119 -8.87 4.22 7.89
CA VAL A 119 -7.79 3.25 8.12
C VAL A 119 -7.21 3.43 9.50
N THR A 120 -7.07 2.32 10.24
CA THR A 120 -6.43 2.28 11.55
C THR A 120 -5.13 1.50 11.49
N PRO A 121 -4.09 1.89 12.25
CA PRO A 121 -2.84 1.14 12.27
C PRO A 121 -3.02 -0.22 12.93
N LEU A 122 -2.16 -1.16 12.55
CA LEU A 122 -1.92 -2.36 13.33
C LEU A 122 -0.99 -1.99 14.51
N ILE A 123 -1.28 -2.51 15.69
CA ILE A 123 -0.42 -2.39 16.87
C ILE A 123 0.36 -3.70 16.94
N GLU A 124 1.65 -3.67 16.68
CA GLU A 124 2.52 -4.86 16.47
C GLU A 124 2.47 -5.91 17.59
N GLU A 125 1.99 -5.55 18.78
CA GLU A 125 2.01 -6.44 19.93
C GLU A 125 0.79 -7.36 20.09
N SER A 126 -0.32 -7.10 19.39
CA SER A 126 -1.52 -7.96 19.53
C SER A 126 -2.60 -7.67 18.47
N GLU A 127 -2.88 -8.65 17.63
CA GLU A 127 -4.07 -8.64 16.72
C GLU A 127 -5.40 -8.44 17.47
N VAL A 128 -5.42 -8.75 18.80
CA VAL A 128 -6.59 -8.56 19.65
C VAL A 128 -6.81 -7.07 19.91
N LEU A 129 -5.75 -6.33 20.21
CA LEU A 129 -5.80 -4.89 20.46
C LEU A 129 -6.15 -4.11 19.19
N ASP A 130 -5.62 -4.53 18.04
CA ASP A 130 -5.94 -3.93 16.75
C ASP A 130 -7.41 -4.05 16.40
N THR A 131 -7.95 -5.25 16.57
CA THR A 131 -9.37 -5.50 16.36
C THR A 131 -10.23 -4.69 17.32
N ALA A 132 -9.85 -4.59 18.60
CA ALA A 132 -10.57 -3.81 19.59
C ALA A 132 -10.56 -2.31 19.28
N ASN A 133 -9.42 -1.78 18.82
CA ASN A 133 -9.29 -0.37 18.42
C ASN A 133 -10.12 -0.06 17.17
N ALA A 134 -10.04 -0.90 16.13
CA ALA A 134 -10.84 -0.74 14.92
C ALA A 134 -12.33 -0.85 15.21
N THR A 135 -12.74 -1.78 16.09
CA THR A 135 -14.12 -1.94 16.53
C THR A 135 -14.62 -0.70 17.28
N LYS A 136 -13.82 -0.14 18.19
CA LYS A 136 -14.16 1.10 18.90
C LYS A 136 -14.37 2.27 17.94
N ILE A 137 -13.50 2.41 16.95
CA ILE A 137 -13.62 3.45 15.93
C ILE A 137 -14.88 3.22 15.08
N TYR A 138 -15.14 1.99 14.69
CA TYR A 138 -16.36 1.60 13.97
C TYR A 138 -17.61 1.98 14.75
N GLU A 139 -17.71 1.64 16.03
CA GLU A 139 -18.88 1.99 16.86
C GLU A 139 -19.05 3.51 17.01
N ASN A 140 -17.96 4.24 17.22
CA ASN A 140 -17.99 5.70 17.28
C ASN A 140 -18.48 6.32 15.96
N MET A 141 -17.98 5.82 14.80
CA MET A 141 -18.41 6.29 13.48
C MET A 141 -19.89 5.96 13.23
N LYS A 142 -20.30 4.74 13.57
CA LYS A 142 -21.70 4.30 13.45
C LYS A 142 -22.65 5.14 14.26
N GLN A 143 -22.28 5.49 15.49
CA GLN A 143 -23.08 6.38 16.34
C GLN A 143 -23.13 7.80 15.80
N TYR A 144 -21.96 8.34 15.37
CA TYR A 144 -21.87 9.73 14.90
C TYR A 144 -22.61 9.96 13.58
N PHE A 145 -22.60 8.98 12.68
CA PHE A 145 -23.25 9.04 11.37
C PHE A 145 -24.59 8.29 11.32
N ALA A 146 -25.17 7.98 12.48
CA ALA A 146 -26.49 7.33 12.55
C ALA A 146 -27.55 8.12 11.78
N GLY A 147 -28.26 7.45 10.88
CA GLY A 147 -29.26 8.08 10.00
C GLY A 147 -28.70 8.88 8.82
N ILE A 148 -27.34 8.96 8.69
CA ILE A 148 -26.66 9.66 7.59
C ILE A 148 -25.96 8.66 6.66
N ALA A 149 -25.26 7.69 7.22
CA ALA A 149 -24.47 6.72 6.46
C ALA A 149 -24.40 5.36 7.16
N THR A 150 -24.30 4.31 6.36
CA THR A 150 -23.99 2.94 6.82
C THR A 150 -22.50 2.80 6.97
N VAL A 151 -22.05 2.27 8.11
CA VAL A 151 -20.64 2.03 8.40
C VAL A 151 -20.37 0.54 8.38
N GLY A 152 -19.31 0.12 7.68
CA GLY A 152 -18.79 -1.25 7.65
C GLY A 152 -17.45 -1.35 8.38
N LEU A 153 -17.08 -2.57 8.81
CA LEU A 153 -15.81 -2.85 9.49
C LEU A 153 -15.13 -4.05 8.83
N ILE A 154 -13.86 -3.88 8.44
CA ILE A 154 -12.99 -4.97 7.98
C ILE A 154 -11.72 -5.04 8.84
N HIS A 155 -11.38 -6.23 9.32
CA HIS A 155 -10.14 -6.48 10.07
C HIS A 155 -9.60 -7.89 9.80
N GLY A 156 -8.36 -8.17 10.23
CA GLY A 156 -7.65 -9.41 9.95
C GLY A 156 -8.39 -10.68 10.35
N LYS A 157 -9.12 -10.66 11.46
CA LYS A 157 -9.81 -11.83 12.04
C LYS A 157 -11.10 -12.24 11.33
N LEU A 158 -11.64 -11.43 10.44
CA LEU A 158 -12.83 -11.82 9.67
C LEU A 158 -12.49 -12.97 8.72
N LYS A 159 -13.44 -13.88 8.54
CA LYS A 159 -13.34 -14.93 7.53
C LYS A 159 -13.30 -14.32 6.12
N PRO A 160 -12.65 -15.00 5.14
CA PRO A 160 -12.59 -14.51 3.77
C PRO A 160 -13.96 -14.15 3.19
N ASP A 161 -14.96 -15.00 3.37
CA ASP A 161 -16.32 -14.80 2.85
C ASP A 161 -16.99 -13.56 3.46
N GLU A 162 -16.75 -13.29 4.77
CA GLU A 162 -17.28 -12.11 5.45
C GLU A 162 -16.62 -10.83 4.92
N LYS A 163 -15.30 -10.87 4.68
CA LYS A 163 -14.55 -9.75 4.08
C LYS A 163 -15.07 -9.45 2.68
N GLU A 164 -15.27 -10.50 1.87
CA GLU A 164 -15.78 -10.38 0.50
C GLU A 164 -17.18 -9.77 0.48
N LYS A 165 -18.08 -10.23 1.36
CA LYS A 165 -19.43 -9.68 1.51
C LYS A 165 -19.41 -8.19 1.84
N ILE A 166 -18.66 -7.78 2.87
CA ILE A 166 -18.57 -6.36 3.28
C ILE A 166 -17.97 -5.50 2.15
N MET A 167 -16.96 -6.02 1.44
CA MET A 167 -16.40 -5.33 0.28
C MET A 167 -17.39 -5.18 -0.85
N GLN A 168 -18.23 -6.19 -1.09
CA GLN A 168 -19.28 -6.12 -2.11
C GLN A 168 -20.37 -5.10 -1.73
N GLU A 169 -20.79 -5.06 -0.46
CA GLU A 169 -21.71 -4.04 0.06
C GLU A 169 -21.13 -2.63 -0.07
N PHE A 170 -19.80 -2.48 0.15
CA PHE A 170 -19.12 -1.20 -0.06
C PHE A 170 -19.03 -0.85 -1.56
N LEU A 171 -18.73 -1.79 -2.44
CA LEU A 171 -18.74 -1.57 -3.89
C LEU A 171 -20.11 -1.15 -4.43
N ASN A 172 -21.17 -1.75 -3.89
CA ASN A 172 -22.56 -1.43 -4.26
C ASN A 172 -23.09 -0.13 -3.64
N ASN A 173 -22.25 0.59 -2.86
CA ASN A 173 -22.62 1.80 -2.10
C ASN A 173 -23.73 1.54 -1.04
N GLU A 174 -23.87 0.32 -0.57
CA GLU A 174 -24.73 -0.02 0.58
C GLU A 174 -24.06 0.40 1.91
N ILE A 175 -22.72 0.35 1.93
CA ILE A 175 -21.86 0.92 2.97
C ILE A 175 -21.19 2.18 2.41
N GLN A 176 -21.28 3.31 3.12
CA GLN A 176 -20.68 4.57 2.71
C GLN A 176 -19.37 4.88 3.46
N ILE A 177 -19.19 4.34 4.65
CA ILE A 177 -17.95 4.50 5.43
C ILE A 177 -17.40 3.11 5.72
N LEU A 178 -16.18 2.83 5.29
CA LEU A 178 -15.50 1.57 5.56
C LEU A 178 -14.35 1.78 6.52
N VAL A 179 -14.51 1.29 7.75
CA VAL A 179 -13.44 1.23 8.75
C VAL A 179 -12.64 -0.04 8.51
N ALA A 180 -11.31 0.09 8.41
CA ALA A 180 -10.46 -1.07 8.20
C ALA A 180 -9.12 -0.93 8.93
N THR A 181 -8.57 -2.04 9.39
CA THR A 181 -7.16 -2.12 9.75
C THR A 181 -6.31 -1.98 8.48
N SER A 182 -5.00 -1.80 8.59
CA SER A 182 -4.06 -1.55 7.46
C SER A 182 -4.16 -2.55 6.31
N VAL A 183 -4.90 -3.63 6.49
CA VAL A 183 -5.17 -4.70 5.50
C VAL A 183 -6.21 -4.29 4.42
N ILE A 184 -6.34 -3.00 4.07
CA ILE A 184 -6.99 -2.65 2.78
C ILE A 184 -6.03 -3.04 1.64
N GLU A 185 -5.54 -4.24 1.71
CA GLU A 185 -4.66 -4.84 0.68
C GLU A 185 -5.45 -5.34 -0.53
N VAL A 186 -6.76 -5.34 -0.44
CA VAL A 186 -7.59 -5.85 -1.52
C VAL A 186 -7.53 -4.86 -2.66
N GLY A 187 -6.97 -5.28 -3.78
CA GLY A 187 -6.88 -4.52 -5.03
C GLY A 187 -8.22 -4.14 -5.66
N VAL A 188 -9.26 -4.04 -4.85
CA VAL A 188 -10.62 -3.67 -5.26
C VAL A 188 -10.65 -2.19 -5.55
N ASN A 189 -11.12 -1.89 -6.75
CA ASN A 189 -11.24 -0.52 -7.23
C ASN A 189 -12.62 0.04 -6.86
N VAL A 190 -12.70 0.90 -5.84
CA VAL A 190 -13.92 1.61 -5.48
C VAL A 190 -13.86 3.02 -6.04
N VAL A 191 -14.45 3.23 -7.20
CA VAL A 191 -14.41 4.51 -7.93
C VAL A 191 -15.07 5.64 -7.11
N ASN A 192 -16.10 5.31 -6.34
CA ASN A 192 -16.88 6.28 -5.57
C ASN A 192 -16.22 6.70 -4.24
N ALA A 193 -15.14 6.04 -3.83
CA ALA A 193 -14.39 6.42 -2.62
C ALA A 193 -13.47 7.61 -2.90
N THR A 194 -13.87 8.80 -2.45
CA THR A 194 -13.17 10.07 -2.67
C THR A 194 -12.31 10.51 -1.51
N THR A 195 -12.53 9.96 -0.33
CA THR A 195 -11.84 10.39 0.89
C THR A 195 -11.28 9.22 1.67
N ILE A 196 -10.04 9.36 2.14
CA ILE A 196 -9.40 8.43 3.06
C ILE A 196 -8.90 9.16 4.31
N LEU A 197 -9.27 8.65 5.48
CA LEU A 197 -8.73 9.04 6.77
C LEU A 197 -7.75 7.98 7.24
N VAL A 198 -6.54 8.37 7.56
CA VAL A 198 -5.53 7.50 8.14
C VAL A 198 -5.35 7.92 9.60
N LEU A 199 -5.90 7.14 10.51
CA LEU A 199 -5.81 7.37 11.95
C LEU A 199 -4.50 6.79 12.49
N GLY A 200 -3.87 7.49 13.45
CA GLY A 200 -2.55 7.09 13.94
C GLY A 200 -1.50 7.06 12.82
N ALA A 201 -1.57 8.06 11.93
CA ALA A 201 -0.76 8.13 10.71
C ALA A 201 0.75 8.08 10.97
N GLU A 202 1.20 8.53 12.16
CA GLU A 202 2.59 8.46 12.59
C GLU A 202 3.13 7.04 12.75
N ARG A 203 2.28 6.03 12.80
CA ARG A 203 2.67 4.62 12.94
C ARG A 203 2.90 3.92 11.61
N PHE A 204 2.50 4.56 10.51
CA PHE A 204 2.68 4.00 9.17
C PHE A 204 4.01 4.42 8.56
N GLY A 205 4.62 3.52 7.79
CA GLY A 205 5.74 3.85 6.92
C GLY A 205 5.32 4.79 5.78
N VAL A 206 6.27 5.55 5.25
CA VAL A 206 6.04 6.50 4.15
C VAL A 206 5.46 5.81 2.92
N ALA A 207 6.01 4.64 2.57
CA ALA A 207 5.52 3.82 1.45
C ALA A 207 4.06 3.40 1.64
N THR A 208 3.68 2.96 2.85
CA THR A 208 2.30 2.59 3.16
C THR A 208 1.36 3.79 3.08
N LEU A 209 1.75 4.95 3.61
CA LEU A 209 0.97 6.19 3.49
C LEU A 209 0.75 6.58 2.03
N HIS A 210 1.80 6.45 1.21
CA HIS A 210 1.70 6.70 -0.24
C HIS A 210 0.74 5.73 -0.93
N GLN A 211 0.80 4.45 -0.62
CA GLN A 211 -0.14 3.44 -1.14
C GLN A 211 -1.58 3.68 -0.70
N LEU A 212 -1.80 4.01 0.58
CA LEU A 212 -3.12 4.34 1.11
C LEU A 212 -3.71 5.56 0.40
N ARG A 213 -2.92 6.62 0.21
CA ARG A 213 -3.32 7.79 -0.58
C ARG A 213 -3.76 7.42 -1.99
N GLY A 214 -3.09 6.47 -2.62
CA GLY A 214 -3.43 5.96 -3.95
C GLY A 214 -4.79 5.26 -4.05
N ARG A 215 -5.41 4.89 -2.93
CA ARG A 215 -6.70 4.18 -2.93
C ARG A 215 -7.89 5.05 -3.35
N VAL A 216 -7.79 6.36 -3.18
CA VAL A 216 -8.86 7.32 -3.53
C VAL A 216 -8.61 8.07 -4.85
N MET A 217 -7.54 7.75 -5.57
CA MET A 217 -7.18 8.42 -6.84
C MET A 217 -7.94 7.91 -8.08
N ARG A 218 -9.12 7.32 -7.92
CA ARG A 218 -9.77 6.54 -8.97
C ARG A 218 -11.10 7.13 -9.45
N SER A 219 -11.54 8.25 -8.86
CA SER A 219 -12.76 8.95 -9.25
C SER A 219 -12.47 10.19 -10.10
N ASP A 220 -13.49 10.68 -10.81
CA ASP A 220 -13.46 11.98 -11.48
C ASP A 220 -13.61 13.16 -10.50
N SER A 221 -13.94 12.88 -9.26
CA SER A 221 -14.02 13.85 -8.16
C SER A 221 -12.63 14.14 -7.59
N VAL A 222 -12.45 15.28 -6.92
CA VAL A 222 -11.20 15.60 -6.24
C VAL A 222 -11.01 14.69 -5.03
N PRO A 223 -9.96 13.87 -4.98
CA PRO A 223 -9.74 12.96 -3.86
C PRO A 223 -9.03 13.66 -2.70
N TYR A 224 -9.34 13.22 -1.47
CA TYR A 224 -8.78 13.74 -0.22
C TYR A 224 -8.15 12.63 0.61
N CYS A 225 -6.99 12.95 1.21
CA CYS A 225 -6.30 12.07 2.14
C CYS A 225 -5.96 12.86 3.42
N PHE A 226 -6.48 12.43 4.56
CA PHE A 226 -6.24 13.09 5.85
C PHE A 226 -5.39 12.19 6.74
N PHE A 227 -4.22 12.70 7.17
CA PHE A 227 -3.36 12.06 8.14
C PHE A 227 -3.65 12.60 9.53
N ILE A 228 -4.24 11.78 10.38
CA ILE A 228 -4.65 12.14 11.73
C ILE A 228 -3.74 11.40 12.71
N THR A 229 -3.01 12.14 13.52
CA THR A 229 -2.12 11.56 14.54
C THR A 229 -2.86 11.24 15.84
N SER A 230 -2.22 10.39 16.66
CA SER A 230 -2.56 10.21 18.08
C SER A 230 -2.34 11.52 18.86
N ASP A 231 -2.59 11.46 20.17
CA ASP A 231 -2.60 12.69 20.99
C ASP A 231 -1.20 13.31 21.21
N ASN A 232 -0.13 12.51 21.12
CA ASN A 232 1.23 12.97 21.39
C ASN A 232 2.22 12.43 20.31
N PRO A 233 2.14 12.90 19.06
CA PRO A 233 3.10 12.51 18.04
C PRO A 233 4.47 13.16 18.32
N THR A 234 5.56 12.47 17.95
CA THR A 234 6.89 13.05 18.00
C THR A 234 7.10 14.09 16.88
N GLU A 235 8.00 15.05 17.06
CA GLU A 235 8.32 16.05 16.03
C GLU A 235 8.76 15.39 14.71
N ASN A 236 9.63 14.38 14.78
CA ASN A 236 10.07 13.62 13.60
C ASN A 236 8.90 12.95 12.87
N SER A 237 7.89 12.47 13.59
CA SER A 237 6.68 11.90 12.99
C SER A 237 5.88 12.96 12.25
N ILE A 238 5.75 14.15 12.83
CA ILE A 238 5.04 15.28 12.19
C ILE A 238 5.79 15.74 10.92
N GLU A 239 7.11 15.89 10.98
CA GLU A 239 7.92 16.24 9.80
C GLU A 239 7.74 15.24 8.67
N ARG A 240 7.78 13.95 8.99
CA ARG A 240 7.55 12.88 8.02
C ARG A 240 6.17 12.98 7.38
N LEU A 241 5.10 13.20 8.15
CA LEU A 241 3.75 13.37 7.63
C LEU A 241 3.62 14.61 6.76
N LYS A 242 4.25 15.71 7.15
CA LYS A 242 4.30 16.94 6.35
C LYS A 242 5.09 16.75 5.05
N MET A 243 6.11 15.89 5.03
CA MET A 243 6.81 15.53 3.80
C MET A 243 5.89 14.76 2.84
N VAL A 244 5.12 13.77 3.35
CA VAL A 244 4.14 13.04 2.53
C VAL A 244 2.99 13.95 2.06
N GLU A 245 2.60 14.95 2.85
CA GLU A 245 1.61 15.96 2.46
C GLU A 245 2.09 16.79 1.27
N LYS A 246 3.34 17.24 1.28
CA LYS A 246 3.91 18.17 0.29
C LYS A 246 4.23 17.53 -1.05
N THR A 247 4.55 16.25 -1.09
CA THR A 247 4.94 15.58 -2.34
C THR A 247 4.04 14.41 -2.70
N THR A 248 3.73 14.31 -3.99
CA THR A 248 3.06 13.14 -4.58
C THR A 248 4.04 12.22 -5.29
N ASP A 249 5.31 12.62 -5.41
CA ASP A 249 6.36 11.81 -6.01
C ASP A 249 6.77 10.68 -5.06
N GLY A 250 6.41 9.46 -5.42
CA GLY A 250 6.72 8.28 -4.64
C GLY A 250 8.21 7.98 -4.55
N PHE A 251 9.01 8.34 -5.58
CA PHE A 251 10.46 8.15 -5.55
C PHE A 251 11.13 9.09 -4.56
N ALA A 252 10.74 10.37 -4.56
CA ALA A 252 11.21 11.33 -3.56
C ALA A 252 10.85 10.91 -2.14
N LEU A 253 9.67 10.31 -1.94
CA LEU A 253 9.26 9.76 -0.65
C LEU A 253 10.10 8.55 -0.24
N ALA A 254 10.39 7.65 -1.17
CA ALA A 254 11.21 6.48 -0.89
C ALA A 254 12.66 6.85 -0.58
N GLU A 255 13.24 7.84 -1.27
CA GLU A 255 14.56 8.38 -0.98
C GLU A 255 14.60 9.06 0.39
N TYR A 256 13.55 9.81 0.74
CA TYR A 256 13.42 10.41 2.07
C TYR A 256 13.41 9.33 3.16
N ASP A 257 12.63 8.28 2.98
CA ASP A 257 12.51 7.18 3.96
C ASP A 257 13.85 6.43 4.11
N LEU A 258 14.55 6.18 3.00
CA LEU A 258 15.89 5.58 3.01
C LEU A 258 16.91 6.41 3.82
N LYS A 259 16.92 7.73 3.63
CA LYS A 259 17.82 8.63 4.34
C LYS A 259 17.57 8.67 5.85
N HIS A 260 16.32 8.55 6.29
CA HIS A 260 15.94 8.70 7.69
C HIS A 260 15.90 7.37 8.47
N ARG A 261 15.53 6.26 7.83
CA ARG A 261 15.42 4.95 8.48
C ARG A 261 16.56 3.99 8.14
N GLY A 262 17.26 4.24 7.05
CA GLY A 262 18.31 3.36 6.53
C GLY A 262 17.75 2.17 5.73
N PRO A 263 18.64 1.37 5.10
CA PRO A 263 18.27 0.31 4.17
C PRO A 263 17.61 -0.92 4.83
N GLY A 264 17.71 -1.09 6.14
CA GLY A 264 17.30 -2.31 6.85
C GLY A 264 15.80 -2.65 6.72
N GLU A 265 14.94 -1.65 6.75
CA GLU A 265 13.48 -1.86 6.62
C GLU A 265 13.03 -2.23 5.19
N PHE A 266 13.77 -1.80 4.17
CA PHE A 266 13.44 -2.13 2.77
C PHE A 266 13.71 -3.59 2.43
N PHE A 267 14.67 -4.21 3.07
CA PHE A 267 15.03 -5.61 2.79
C PHE A 267 14.36 -6.62 3.72
N GLY A 268 13.63 -6.16 4.75
CA GLY A 268 13.05 -7.00 5.80
C GLY A 268 14.14 -7.69 6.63
N GLU A 269 14.16 -7.54 7.93
CA GLU A 269 15.20 -8.03 8.84
C GLU A 269 15.60 -9.52 8.71
N LYS A 270 14.81 -10.31 8.00
CA LYS A 270 15.06 -11.75 7.78
C LYS A 270 15.62 -12.12 6.39
N GLN A 271 15.82 -11.18 5.49
CA GLN A 271 16.28 -11.47 4.10
C GLN A 271 17.69 -10.99 3.79
N SER A 272 18.33 -10.24 4.66
CA SER A 272 19.67 -9.72 4.38
C SER A 272 20.69 -10.34 5.32
N GLY A 273 21.63 -11.06 4.73
CA GLY A 273 22.97 -10.89 5.21
C GLY A 273 23.24 -9.37 5.16
N SER A 274 23.63 -8.76 6.28
CA SER A 274 23.84 -7.33 6.39
C SER A 274 24.67 -6.84 5.21
N MET A 275 24.10 -6.00 4.32
CA MET A 275 24.87 -5.20 3.36
C MET A 275 25.58 -4.07 4.13
N ASN A 276 26.41 -4.46 5.08
CA ASN A 276 27.32 -3.55 5.73
C ASN A 276 28.59 -3.48 4.89
N PHE A 277 28.66 -2.49 4.03
CA PHE A 277 29.90 -2.15 3.39
C PHE A 277 30.89 -1.72 4.48
N LYS A 278 32.12 -2.26 4.43
CA LYS A 278 33.13 -1.99 5.46
C LYS A 278 33.58 -0.51 5.48
N TYR A 279 33.49 0.18 4.34
CA TYR A 279 34.01 1.52 4.14
C TYR A 279 33.05 2.49 3.41
N ALA A 280 31.86 2.05 3.07
CA ALA A 280 30.87 2.87 2.36
C ALA A 280 29.51 2.76 3.03
N SER A 281 28.68 3.79 2.89
CA SER A 281 27.31 3.86 3.38
C SER A 281 26.34 4.05 2.21
N LEU A 282 25.34 3.18 2.07
CA LEU A 282 24.28 3.37 1.07
C LEU A 282 23.53 4.70 1.26
N LYS A 283 23.62 5.29 2.46
CA LYS A 283 22.99 6.54 2.81
C LYS A 283 23.77 7.75 2.29
N ASP A 284 25.09 7.72 2.41
CA ASP A 284 25.97 8.87 2.21
C ASP A 284 26.76 8.77 0.89
N ASP A 285 26.97 7.55 0.38
CA ASP A 285 27.82 7.26 -0.79
C ASP A 285 27.01 6.74 -1.99
N SER A 286 25.76 7.15 -2.10
CA SER A 286 24.86 6.73 -3.19
C SER A 286 25.42 7.03 -4.59
N ASP A 287 26.16 8.13 -4.73
CA ASP A 287 26.75 8.58 -5.99
C ASP A 287 27.86 7.63 -6.49
N LEU A 288 28.54 6.94 -5.56
CA LEU A 288 29.58 5.96 -5.91
C LEU A 288 29.00 4.71 -6.57
N LEU A 289 27.77 4.35 -6.25
CA LEU A 289 27.07 3.21 -6.88
C LEU A 289 26.68 3.51 -8.33
N GLU A 290 26.38 4.78 -8.66
CA GLU A 290 26.11 5.19 -10.04
C GLU A 290 27.37 5.20 -10.91
N ILE A 291 28.54 5.42 -10.31
CA ILE A 291 29.84 5.45 -11.01
C ILE A 291 30.38 4.02 -11.20
N ALA A 292 30.05 3.09 -10.30
CA ALA A 292 30.56 1.72 -10.30
C ALA A 292 29.78 0.78 -11.24
N ASN A 293 28.63 1.20 -11.77
CA ASN A 293 27.80 0.48 -12.75
C ASN A 293 27.97 1.11 -14.15
#